data_4e23d2e9166d785c0081edd7b1b77561
#
_entry.id   4e23d2e9166d785c0081edd7b1b77561
#
_cell.length_a   1.000
_cell.length_b   1.000
_cell.length_c   1.000
_cell.angle_alpha   90.00
_cell.angle_beta   90.00
_cell.angle_gamma   90.00
#
_symmetry.space_group_name_H-M   'P 1'
#
loop_
_entity.id
_entity.type
_entity.pdbx_description
1 polymer ?
#
loop_
_entity_poly.entity_id
_entity_poly.type
_entity_poly.pdbx_seq_one_letter_code
_entity_poly.pdbx_strand_id
1 'polypeptide(L)'
;LASATLPDIFWTGKAMTDGIVSQNTKLWHVITEDEIKTYMPNLYNFYETYVDGWRENQTYPDGNIYSLPGGKMHSRMHVTKGIQYINTKWLERVGMEMPTTMEEFHKVLVAFRDMDANGNGDPNDEIPFDFCDKIYSSWLMNAAAAWGMPLYPAGKVYYSWDKDGNVVGAVNTPAYREFIEYYHQLGQEGPINLEGFAQTLDQFNANLNADKVGVFWAWGPCNHITDKELFLQFEAFVPPAAEGYETVM
;
A
#
# COMPACT_ATOMS: atom_id res chain seq x y z
N LEU A 1 -6.76 29.27 1.20
CA LEU A 1 -8.00 30.00 1.52
C LEU A 1 -7.72 31.40 2.08
N ALA A 2 -6.67 31.58 2.89
CA ALA A 2 -6.37 32.87 3.53
C ALA A 2 -5.86 33.96 2.56
N SER A 3 -5.35 33.60 1.39
CA SER A 3 -4.76 34.55 0.41
C SER A 3 -5.77 35.17 -0.54
N ALA A 4 -7.03 34.79 -0.51
CA ALA A 4 -8.08 35.21 -1.46
C ALA A 4 -7.79 34.88 -2.94
N THR A 5 -6.64 34.30 -3.27
CA THR A 5 -6.31 33.84 -4.63
C THR A 5 -6.40 32.33 -4.64
N LEU A 6 -7.46 31.80 -5.24
CA LEU A 6 -7.71 30.37 -5.35
C LEU A 6 -7.45 29.92 -6.78
N PRO A 7 -6.94 28.71 -7.00
CA PRO A 7 -6.93 28.09 -8.32
C PRO A 7 -8.39 27.76 -8.75
N ASP A 8 -8.59 27.68 -10.04
CA ASP A 8 -9.93 27.33 -10.60
C ASP A 8 -10.34 25.91 -10.24
N ILE A 9 -9.38 24.99 -10.09
CA ILE A 9 -9.61 23.59 -9.76
C ILE A 9 -8.65 23.12 -8.68
N PHE A 10 -9.15 22.44 -7.68
CA PHE A 10 -8.37 21.70 -6.70
C PHE A 10 -8.35 20.21 -7.05
N TRP A 11 -7.15 19.66 -7.21
CA TRP A 11 -6.96 18.24 -7.44
C TRP A 11 -6.38 17.60 -6.18
N THR A 12 -7.14 16.89 -5.46
CA THR A 12 -6.83 16.00 -4.34
C THR A 12 -7.55 16.32 -3.03
N GLY A 13 -8.02 15.27 -2.37
CA GLY A 13 -8.70 15.37 -1.08
C GLY A 13 -7.81 15.68 0.12
N LYS A 14 -6.47 15.70 -0.02
CA LYS A 14 -5.59 15.96 1.14
C LYS A 14 -5.59 17.42 1.56
N ALA A 15 -5.67 18.33 0.59
CA ALA A 15 -5.71 19.76 0.85
C ALA A 15 -7.14 20.31 1.07
N MET A 16 -8.14 19.63 0.50
CA MET A 16 -9.54 20.02 0.52
C MET A 16 -10.38 18.85 1.04
N THR A 17 -10.51 18.78 2.37
CA THR A 17 -11.39 17.80 3.01
C THR A 17 -12.85 18.26 2.94
N ASP A 18 -13.80 17.34 3.05
CA ASP A 18 -15.24 17.67 3.06
C ASP A 18 -15.59 18.68 4.16
N GLY A 19 -14.89 18.64 5.29
CA GLY A 19 -15.04 19.63 6.36
C GLY A 19 -14.63 21.05 5.93
N ILE A 20 -13.53 21.19 5.18
CA ILE A 20 -13.08 22.49 4.65
C ILE A 20 -14.06 23.00 3.59
N VAL A 21 -14.52 22.11 2.71
CA VAL A 21 -15.51 22.48 1.69
C VAL A 21 -16.82 22.93 2.33
N SER A 22 -17.36 22.15 3.26
CA SER A 22 -18.61 22.48 3.98
C SER A 22 -18.57 23.80 4.74
N GLN A 23 -17.42 24.13 5.32
CA GLN A 23 -17.24 25.39 6.08
C GLN A 23 -17.07 26.61 5.18
N ASN A 24 -16.83 26.44 3.89
CA ASN A 24 -16.49 27.50 2.96
C ASN A 24 -17.34 27.46 1.68
N THR A 25 -18.59 27.04 1.74
CA THR A 25 -19.47 26.81 0.58
C THR A 25 -19.58 27.98 -0.40
N LYS A 26 -19.42 29.22 0.12
CA LYS A 26 -19.45 30.44 -0.71
C LYS A 26 -18.26 30.60 -1.66
N LEU A 27 -17.22 29.80 -1.50
CA LEU A 27 -16.01 29.85 -2.33
C LEU A 27 -16.06 28.85 -3.48
N TRP A 28 -17.02 27.92 -3.46
CA TRP A 28 -17.10 26.81 -4.39
C TRP A 28 -18.23 27.02 -5.41
N HIS A 29 -17.98 26.61 -6.64
CA HIS A 29 -19.03 26.47 -7.63
C HIS A 29 -19.97 25.32 -7.22
N VAL A 30 -21.27 25.56 -7.24
CA VAL A 30 -22.28 24.52 -7.12
C VAL A 30 -22.34 23.76 -8.43
N ILE A 31 -21.98 22.49 -8.40
CA ILE A 31 -21.99 21.63 -9.58
C ILE A 31 -23.39 21.03 -9.71
N THR A 32 -24.05 21.32 -10.79
CA THR A 32 -25.39 20.77 -11.08
C THR A 32 -25.28 19.44 -11.85
N GLU A 33 -26.28 18.57 -11.67
CA GLU A 33 -26.34 17.32 -12.45
C GLU A 33 -26.40 17.58 -13.96
N ASP A 34 -27.06 18.67 -14.39
CA ASP A 34 -27.13 19.07 -15.81
C ASP A 34 -25.76 19.48 -16.35
N GLU A 35 -24.92 20.13 -15.53
CA GLU A 35 -23.54 20.41 -15.91
C GLU A 35 -22.72 19.13 -16.05
N ILE A 36 -22.88 18.17 -15.13
CA ILE A 36 -22.19 16.87 -15.23
C ILE A 36 -22.63 16.15 -16.52
N LYS A 37 -23.91 16.11 -16.81
CA LYS A 37 -24.45 15.50 -18.06
C LYS A 37 -23.93 16.19 -19.31
N THR A 38 -23.90 17.51 -19.30
CA THR A 38 -23.55 18.31 -20.48
C THR A 38 -22.07 18.32 -20.75
N TYR A 39 -21.25 18.56 -19.73
CA TYR A 39 -19.83 18.79 -19.88
C TYR A 39 -18.96 17.57 -19.56
N MET A 40 -19.51 16.60 -18.84
CA MET A 40 -18.81 15.39 -18.41
C MET A 40 -19.65 14.11 -18.63
N PRO A 41 -20.17 13.87 -19.86
CA PRO A 41 -21.12 12.77 -20.11
C PRO A 41 -20.53 11.39 -19.80
N ASN A 42 -19.23 11.19 -20.00
CA ASN A 42 -18.57 9.92 -19.68
C ASN A 42 -18.51 9.69 -18.15
N LEU A 43 -18.25 10.73 -17.37
CA LEU A 43 -18.26 10.67 -15.91
C LEU A 43 -19.68 10.42 -15.39
N TYR A 44 -20.68 11.12 -15.95
CA TYR A 44 -22.08 10.89 -15.61
C TYR A 44 -22.49 9.43 -15.85
N ASN A 45 -22.21 8.89 -17.05
CA ASN A 45 -22.51 7.51 -17.39
C ASN A 45 -21.76 6.52 -16.48
N PHE A 46 -20.53 6.83 -16.10
CA PHE A 46 -19.76 6.02 -15.15
C PHE A 46 -20.44 5.96 -13.78
N TYR A 47 -20.87 7.11 -13.25
CA TYR A 47 -21.57 7.16 -11.97
C TYR A 47 -22.89 6.39 -12.01
N GLU A 48 -23.70 6.61 -13.05
CA GLU A 48 -24.99 5.91 -13.21
C GLU A 48 -24.83 4.38 -13.32
N THR A 49 -23.72 3.93 -13.87
CA THR A 49 -23.50 2.51 -14.15
C THR A 49 -22.81 1.77 -13.01
N TYR A 50 -21.89 2.43 -12.29
CA TYR A 50 -20.95 1.74 -11.41
C TYR A 50 -20.89 2.27 -9.97
N VAL A 51 -21.58 3.36 -9.66
CA VAL A 51 -21.50 3.99 -8.34
C VAL A 51 -22.90 4.15 -7.74
N ASP A 52 -23.33 3.12 -7.03
CA ASP A 52 -24.62 3.17 -6.33
C ASP A 52 -24.64 4.30 -5.29
N GLY A 53 -25.72 5.06 -5.27
CA GLY A 53 -25.91 6.15 -4.32
C GLY A 53 -24.93 7.33 -4.49
N TRP A 54 -24.39 7.54 -5.70
CA TRP A 54 -23.39 8.59 -5.93
C TRP A 54 -23.93 10.00 -5.62
N ARG A 55 -25.22 10.24 -5.86
CA ARG A 55 -25.84 11.54 -5.58
C ARG A 55 -25.82 11.84 -4.09
N GLU A 56 -26.30 10.90 -3.29
CA GLU A 56 -26.34 11.01 -1.84
C GLU A 56 -24.93 11.15 -1.25
N ASN A 57 -23.98 10.40 -1.77
CA ASN A 57 -22.58 10.40 -1.31
C ASN A 57 -21.83 11.69 -1.68
N GLN A 58 -22.25 12.40 -2.74
CA GLN A 58 -21.63 13.67 -3.18
C GLN A 58 -22.38 14.91 -2.72
N THR A 59 -23.59 14.75 -2.19
CA THR A 59 -24.40 15.87 -1.71
C THR A 59 -23.95 16.28 -0.32
N TYR A 60 -23.56 17.53 -0.19
CA TYR A 60 -23.18 18.14 1.09
C TYR A 60 -24.42 18.43 1.95
N PRO A 61 -24.26 18.72 3.27
CA PRO A 61 -25.40 18.92 4.16
C PRO A 61 -26.37 20.05 3.75
N ASP A 62 -25.92 20.97 2.92
CA ASP A 62 -26.74 22.07 2.37
C ASP A 62 -27.50 21.69 1.09
N GLY A 63 -27.40 20.43 0.65
CA GLY A 63 -28.10 19.91 -0.51
C GLY A 63 -27.39 20.13 -1.84
N ASN A 64 -26.17 20.67 -1.84
CA ASN A 64 -25.40 20.97 -3.05
C ASN A 64 -24.24 20.00 -3.25
N ILE A 65 -23.76 19.92 -4.50
CA ILE A 65 -22.54 19.20 -4.89
C ILE A 65 -21.45 20.22 -5.17
N TYR A 66 -20.27 20.08 -4.52
CA TYR A 66 -19.12 20.97 -4.68
C TYR A 66 -17.87 20.23 -5.16
N SER A 67 -17.91 18.91 -5.17
CA SER A 67 -16.78 18.08 -5.60
C SER A 67 -17.29 16.86 -6.36
N LEU A 68 -16.45 16.36 -7.24
CA LEU A 68 -16.71 15.13 -7.98
C LEU A 68 -15.69 14.09 -7.60
N PRO A 69 -16.10 12.86 -7.22
CA PRO A 69 -15.17 11.81 -6.89
C PRO A 69 -14.39 11.37 -8.13
N GLY A 70 -13.12 11.08 -7.95
CA GLY A 70 -12.33 10.39 -8.95
C GLY A 70 -12.88 8.97 -9.15
N GLY A 71 -13.35 8.66 -10.37
CA GLY A 71 -13.73 7.31 -10.72
C GLY A 71 -12.54 6.55 -11.30
N LYS A 72 -12.26 5.34 -10.77
CA LYS A 72 -11.31 4.41 -11.38
C LYS A 72 -11.99 3.07 -11.60
N MET A 73 -12.15 2.68 -12.86
CA MET A 73 -12.55 1.32 -13.20
C MET A 73 -11.36 0.39 -12.97
N HIS A 74 -11.53 -0.54 -12.03
CA HIS A 74 -10.71 -1.74 -11.88
C HIS A 74 -9.18 -1.57 -11.95
N SER A 75 -8.58 -0.88 -10.99
CA SER A 75 -7.16 -1.05 -10.74
C SER A 75 -6.97 -1.95 -9.51
N ARG A 76 -6.54 -3.19 -9.72
CA ARG A 76 -6.15 -4.10 -8.64
C ARG A 76 -5.12 -3.46 -7.70
N MET A 77 -4.26 -2.59 -8.22
CA MET A 77 -3.28 -1.84 -7.44
C MET A 77 -3.91 -0.95 -6.36
N HIS A 78 -5.13 -0.45 -6.55
CA HIS A 78 -5.80 0.35 -5.53
C HIS A 78 -6.50 -0.48 -4.46
N VAL A 79 -6.80 -1.73 -4.75
CA VAL A 79 -7.35 -2.67 -3.77
C VAL A 79 -6.25 -3.14 -2.83
N THR A 80 -5.06 -3.41 -3.35
CA THR A 80 -3.94 -4.00 -2.59
C THR A 80 -3.06 -2.99 -1.88
N LYS A 81 -3.21 -1.68 -2.14
CA LYS A 81 -2.35 -0.60 -1.60
C LYS A 81 -0.85 -0.84 -1.73
N GLY A 82 -0.43 -1.44 -2.83
CA GLY A 82 0.94 -1.83 -3.12
C GLY A 82 1.10 -3.33 -3.22
N ILE A 83 2.27 -3.74 -3.64
CA ILE A 83 2.64 -5.13 -3.90
C ILE A 83 4.00 -5.37 -3.25
N GLN A 84 4.25 -6.59 -2.85
CA GLN A 84 5.55 -7.03 -2.40
C GLN A 84 6.43 -7.36 -3.59
N TYR A 85 7.68 -6.94 -3.55
CA TYR A 85 8.68 -7.18 -4.58
C TYR A 85 9.88 -7.88 -3.99
N ILE A 86 10.46 -8.81 -4.76
CA ILE A 86 11.66 -9.56 -4.39
C ILE A 86 12.69 -9.45 -5.50
N ASN A 87 13.97 -9.28 -5.14
CA ASN A 87 15.07 -9.23 -6.08
C ASN A 87 15.40 -10.64 -6.58
N THR A 88 15.07 -10.92 -7.82
CA THR A 88 15.30 -12.25 -8.45
C THR A 88 16.76 -12.52 -8.72
N LYS A 89 17.60 -11.49 -8.90
CA LYS A 89 19.04 -11.68 -9.04
C LYS A 89 19.71 -12.10 -7.73
N TRP A 90 19.18 -11.60 -6.61
CA TRP A 90 19.60 -12.07 -5.30
C TRP A 90 19.22 -13.53 -5.08
N LEU A 91 18.00 -13.94 -5.46
CA LEU A 91 17.60 -15.36 -5.41
C LEU A 91 18.55 -16.25 -6.23
N GLU A 92 18.87 -15.86 -7.47
CA GLU A 92 19.81 -16.58 -8.32
C GLU A 92 21.20 -16.73 -7.64
N ARG A 93 21.73 -15.64 -7.04
CA ARG A 93 23.06 -15.64 -6.40
C ARG A 93 23.12 -16.51 -5.15
N VAL A 94 22.07 -16.49 -4.33
CA VAL A 94 22.01 -17.36 -3.14
C VAL A 94 21.53 -18.78 -3.46
N GLY A 95 21.22 -19.08 -4.74
CA GLY A 95 20.82 -20.41 -5.21
C GLY A 95 19.45 -20.85 -4.72
N MET A 96 18.51 -19.89 -4.56
CA MET A 96 17.15 -20.17 -4.10
C MET A 96 16.12 -19.80 -5.16
N GLU A 97 14.97 -20.46 -5.14
CA GLU A 97 13.82 -20.20 -5.99
C GLU A 97 12.85 -19.21 -5.31
N MET A 98 11.87 -18.73 -6.09
CA MET A 98 10.77 -17.89 -5.57
C MET A 98 10.05 -18.66 -4.45
N PRO A 99 9.94 -18.10 -3.24
CA PRO A 99 9.34 -18.80 -2.12
C PRO A 99 7.82 -19.01 -2.32
N THR A 100 7.35 -20.20 -2.01
CA THR A 100 5.96 -20.62 -2.13
C THR A 100 5.30 -20.87 -0.76
N THR A 101 6.10 -20.93 0.30
CA THR A 101 5.66 -21.06 1.70
C THR A 101 6.31 -20.01 2.58
N MET A 102 5.71 -19.71 3.74
CA MET A 102 6.30 -18.80 4.71
C MET A 102 7.64 -19.30 5.26
N GLU A 103 7.82 -20.62 5.37
CA GLU A 103 9.10 -21.22 5.76
C GLU A 103 10.17 -20.98 4.70
N GLU A 104 9.85 -21.16 3.41
CA GLU A 104 10.77 -20.86 2.31
C GLU A 104 11.07 -19.35 2.26
N PHE A 105 10.08 -18.49 2.45
CA PHE A 105 10.28 -17.05 2.52
C PHE A 105 11.23 -16.66 3.65
N HIS A 106 11.07 -17.25 4.83
CA HIS A 106 12.00 -17.06 5.94
C HIS A 106 13.42 -17.47 5.57
N LYS A 107 13.60 -18.67 4.98
CA LYS A 107 14.92 -19.16 4.52
C LYS A 107 15.56 -18.23 3.49
N VAL A 108 14.77 -17.69 2.56
CA VAL A 108 15.25 -16.70 1.57
C VAL A 108 15.77 -15.45 2.28
N LEU A 109 14.99 -14.90 3.22
CA LEU A 109 15.41 -13.71 3.98
C LEU A 109 16.69 -13.95 4.80
N VAL A 110 16.82 -15.12 5.41
CA VAL A 110 18.04 -15.51 6.13
C VAL A 110 19.23 -15.65 5.17
N ALA A 111 19.02 -16.26 4.00
CA ALA A 111 20.09 -16.38 2.99
C ALA A 111 20.53 -14.99 2.46
N PHE A 112 19.60 -14.08 2.26
CA PHE A 112 19.90 -12.70 1.88
C PHE A 112 20.71 -11.96 2.96
N ARG A 113 20.49 -12.26 4.25
CA ARG A 113 21.26 -11.68 5.36
C ARG A 113 22.68 -12.25 5.46
N ASP A 114 22.82 -13.57 5.24
CA ASP A 114 24.05 -14.31 5.59
C ASP A 114 25.03 -14.43 4.41
N MET A 115 24.61 -14.04 3.20
CA MET A 115 25.39 -14.18 1.97
C MET A 115 25.51 -12.83 1.28
N ASP A 116 26.56 -12.67 0.45
CA ASP A 116 26.70 -11.52 -0.48
C ASP A 116 25.66 -11.62 -1.60
N ALA A 117 24.39 -11.29 -1.26
CA ALA A 117 23.27 -11.47 -2.15
C ALA A 117 23.24 -10.42 -3.27
N ASN A 118 23.72 -9.20 -3.02
CA ASN A 118 23.85 -8.15 -4.03
C ASN A 118 25.10 -8.36 -4.92
N GLY A 119 26.08 -9.17 -4.49
CA GLY A 119 27.27 -9.53 -5.24
C GLY A 119 28.33 -8.44 -5.30
N ASN A 120 28.33 -7.51 -4.36
CA ASN A 120 29.28 -6.40 -4.30
C ASN A 120 30.59 -6.74 -3.58
N GLY A 121 30.69 -7.91 -2.93
CA GLY A 121 31.83 -8.39 -2.19
C GLY A 121 31.80 -8.08 -0.69
N ASP A 122 30.75 -7.49 -0.16
CA ASP A 122 30.53 -7.22 1.26
C ASP A 122 29.24 -7.92 1.75
N PRO A 123 29.30 -9.08 2.39
CA PRO A 123 28.13 -9.82 2.85
C PRO A 123 27.47 -9.23 4.11
N ASN A 124 27.79 -8.00 4.50
CA ASN A 124 27.25 -7.39 5.72
C ASN A 124 26.44 -6.11 5.44
N ASP A 125 26.20 -5.78 4.18
CA ASP A 125 25.48 -4.56 3.83
C ASP A 125 24.07 -4.81 3.26
N GLU A 126 23.66 -6.08 3.21
CA GLU A 126 22.34 -6.49 2.77
C GLU A 126 21.25 -6.16 3.79
N ILE A 127 20.13 -5.69 3.26
CA ILE A 127 18.86 -5.50 3.96
C ILE A 127 17.85 -6.47 3.35
N PRO A 128 17.68 -7.67 3.93
CA PRO A 128 16.85 -8.69 3.34
C PRO A 128 15.41 -8.25 3.11
N PHE A 129 14.80 -7.54 4.08
CA PHE A 129 13.47 -6.97 3.96
C PHE A 129 13.45 -5.55 4.49
N ASP A 130 13.13 -4.58 3.63
CA ASP A 130 13.04 -3.16 3.96
C ASP A 130 11.63 -2.60 3.75
N PHE A 131 11.26 -1.59 4.53
CA PHE A 131 9.99 -0.89 4.45
C PHE A 131 10.10 0.53 5.00
N CYS A 132 9.15 1.39 4.64
CA CYS A 132 9.08 2.75 5.17
C CYS A 132 7.67 3.02 5.73
N ASP A 133 7.49 2.84 7.05
CA ASP A 133 6.19 2.93 7.71
C ASP A 133 5.57 4.32 7.64
N LYS A 134 6.39 5.38 7.70
CA LYS A 134 5.91 6.77 7.63
C LYS A 134 5.17 7.11 6.35
N ILE A 135 5.44 6.38 5.27
CA ILE A 135 4.87 6.69 3.95
C ILE A 135 3.94 5.59 3.49
N TYR A 136 4.28 4.35 3.79
CA TYR A 136 3.56 3.16 3.40
C TYR A 136 3.20 2.31 4.61
N SER A 137 2.48 2.90 5.59
CA SER A 137 1.91 2.14 6.73
C SER A 137 1.04 0.94 6.29
N SER A 138 0.79 0.85 4.98
CA SER A 138 0.08 -0.26 4.37
C SER A 138 0.90 -1.54 4.19
N TRP A 139 2.25 -1.53 4.35
CA TRP A 139 3.05 -2.75 4.22
C TRP A 139 2.61 -3.81 5.23
N LEU A 140 2.42 -3.40 6.48
CA LEU A 140 1.94 -4.26 7.56
C LEU A 140 0.55 -4.84 7.25
N MET A 141 -0.34 -4.02 6.69
CA MET A 141 -1.70 -4.43 6.32
C MET A 141 -1.70 -5.47 5.22
N ASN A 142 -0.82 -5.31 4.24
CA ASN A 142 -0.73 -6.24 3.13
C ASN A 142 0.00 -7.53 3.51
N ALA A 143 1.01 -7.45 4.36
CA ALA A 143 1.70 -8.63 4.89
C ALA A 143 0.75 -9.53 5.70
N ALA A 144 -0.20 -8.97 6.43
CA ALA A 144 -1.23 -9.72 7.16
C ALA A 144 -2.16 -10.54 6.25
N ALA A 145 -2.18 -10.27 4.94
CA ALA A 145 -2.94 -11.03 3.97
C ALA A 145 -2.53 -12.52 3.92
N ALA A 146 -1.26 -12.83 4.23
CA ALA A 146 -0.76 -14.20 4.35
C ALA A 146 -1.46 -15.01 5.47
N TRP A 147 -2.02 -14.33 6.48
CA TRP A 147 -2.82 -14.91 7.56
C TRP A 147 -4.33 -14.77 7.33
N GLY A 148 -4.76 -14.65 6.08
CA GLY A 148 -6.17 -14.53 5.74
C GLY A 148 -6.84 -13.24 6.21
N MET A 149 -6.06 -12.19 6.50
CA MET A 149 -6.56 -10.93 7.04
C MET A 149 -6.39 -9.77 6.05
N PRO A 150 -7.42 -9.41 5.28
CA PRO A 150 -7.43 -8.12 4.60
C PRO A 150 -7.62 -7.02 5.65
N LEU A 151 -6.53 -6.32 6.00
CA LEU A 151 -6.60 -5.26 7.01
C LEU A 151 -7.04 -3.93 6.39
N TYR A 152 -8.08 -3.32 6.95
CA TYR A 152 -8.56 -2.00 6.56
C TYR A 152 -8.38 -1.01 7.71
N PRO A 153 -7.73 0.14 7.46
CA PRO A 153 -7.57 1.15 8.50
C PRO A 153 -8.84 1.98 8.67
N ALA A 154 -9.27 2.18 9.91
CA ALA A 154 -10.22 3.20 10.27
C ALA A 154 -9.63 4.04 11.40
N GLY A 155 -9.00 5.14 11.02
CA GLY A 155 -8.20 5.94 11.94
C GLY A 155 -6.96 5.18 12.44
N LYS A 156 -6.95 4.82 13.73
CA LYS A 156 -5.85 4.06 14.37
C LYS A 156 -6.20 2.59 14.63
N VAL A 157 -7.33 2.11 14.12
CA VAL A 157 -7.80 0.74 14.34
C VAL A 157 -7.84 0.01 13.02
N TYR A 158 -7.41 -1.25 13.01
CA TYR A 158 -7.50 -2.13 11.86
C TYR A 158 -8.70 -3.06 12.00
N TYR A 159 -9.48 -3.13 10.95
CA TYR A 159 -10.61 -4.05 10.81
C TYR A 159 -10.29 -5.15 9.80
N SER A 160 -10.93 -6.28 9.99
CA SER A 160 -10.95 -7.41 9.06
C SER A 160 -12.35 -8.00 9.05
N TRP A 161 -12.57 -9.06 8.29
CA TRP A 161 -13.80 -9.84 8.30
C TRP A 161 -13.52 -11.24 8.83
N ASP A 162 -14.46 -11.78 9.57
CA ASP A 162 -14.44 -13.19 9.91
C ASP A 162 -14.98 -14.03 8.74
N LYS A 163 -14.92 -15.37 8.89
CA LYS A 163 -15.43 -16.33 7.89
C LYS A 163 -16.92 -16.18 7.57
N ASP A 164 -17.69 -15.56 8.45
CA ASP A 164 -19.12 -15.33 8.32
C ASP A 164 -19.45 -13.96 7.75
N GLY A 165 -18.42 -13.16 7.39
CA GLY A 165 -18.53 -11.84 6.80
C GLY A 165 -18.78 -10.71 7.82
N ASN A 166 -18.67 -10.96 9.12
CA ASN A 166 -18.82 -9.93 10.14
C ASN A 166 -17.53 -9.11 10.26
N VAL A 167 -17.68 -7.79 10.45
CA VAL A 167 -16.55 -6.91 10.72
C VAL A 167 -16.00 -7.16 12.12
N VAL A 168 -14.71 -7.45 12.22
CA VAL A 168 -14.02 -7.72 13.48
C VAL A 168 -12.82 -6.78 13.66
N GLY A 169 -12.49 -6.45 14.90
CA GLY A 169 -11.23 -5.78 15.20
C GLY A 169 -10.06 -6.76 15.01
N ALA A 170 -9.24 -6.52 14.00
CA ALA A 170 -8.17 -7.45 13.61
C ALA A 170 -7.23 -7.81 14.76
N VAL A 171 -6.88 -6.83 15.59
CA VAL A 171 -5.96 -7.00 16.73
C VAL A 171 -6.42 -8.02 17.79
N ASN A 172 -7.70 -8.39 17.77
CA ASN A 172 -8.29 -9.35 18.70
C ASN A 172 -8.36 -10.77 18.13
N THR A 173 -7.81 -11.00 16.93
CA THR A 173 -7.87 -12.31 16.26
C THR A 173 -6.59 -13.11 16.53
N PRO A 174 -6.66 -14.46 16.60
CA PRO A 174 -5.49 -15.33 16.66
C PRO A 174 -4.54 -15.08 15.47
N ALA A 175 -5.07 -14.94 14.27
CA ALA A 175 -4.33 -14.69 13.04
C ALA A 175 -3.44 -13.42 13.14
N TYR A 176 -3.95 -12.34 13.74
CA TYR A 176 -3.17 -11.13 13.95
C TYR A 176 -2.01 -11.34 14.93
N ARG A 177 -2.24 -12.15 15.96
CA ARG A 177 -1.19 -12.51 16.92
C ARG A 177 -0.08 -13.29 16.25
N GLU A 178 -0.41 -14.34 15.49
CA GLU A 178 0.56 -15.17 14.76
C GLU A 178 1.36 -14.35 13.75
N PHE A 179 0.67 -13.44 13.02
CA PHE A 179 1.30 -12.48 12.12
C PHE A 179 2.34 -11.61 12.84
N ILE A 180 2.00 -11.05 14.01
CA ILE A 180 2.93 -10.22 14.79
C ILE A 180 4.07 -11.06 15.34
N GLU A 181 3.80 -12.27 15.82
CA GLU A 181 4.83 -13.20 16.33
C GLU A 181 5.86 -13.55 15.25
N TYR A 182 5.40 -13.82 14.01
CA TYR A 182 6.29 -14.08 12.87
C TYR A 182 7.20 -12.88 12.55
N TYR A 183 6.64 -11.69 12.40
CA TYR A 183 7.47 -10.50 12.11
C TYR A 183 8.33 -10.06 13.28
N HIS A 184 7.90 -10.32 14.51
CA HIS A 184 8.75 -10.15 15.69
C HIS A 184 9.95 -11.09 15.66
N GLN A 185 9.75 -12.36 15.28
CA GLN A 185 10.84 -13.32 15.11
C GLN A 185 11.83 -12.84 14.04
N LEU A 186 11.36 -12.41 12.86
CA LEU A 186 12.24 -11.83 11.84
C LEU A 186 13.03 -10.62 12.36
N GLY A 187 12.41 -9.79 13.19
CA GLY A 187 13.08 -8.66 13.84
C GLY A 187 14.18 -9.09 14.83
N GLN A 188 13.96 -10.17 15.57
CA GLN A 188 14.95 -10.73 16.50
C GLN A 188 16.13 -11.40 15.78
N GLU A 189 15.86 -12.05 14.68
CA GLU A 189 16.86 -12.74 13.87
C GLU A 189 17.63 -11.79 12.94
N GLY A 190 17.09 -10.61 12.65
CA GLY A 190 17.72 -9.55 11.86
C GLY A 190 17.38 -9.46 10.37
N PRO A 191 16.60 -10.38 9.73
CA PRO A 191 16.28 -10.26 8.32
C PRO A 191 15.36 -9.11 7.95
N ILE A 192 14.70 -8.46 8.90
CA ILE A 192 13.86 -7.27 8.66
C ILE A 192 14.55 -6.01 9.19
N ASN A 193 14.53 -4.95 8.40
CA ASN A 193 15.07 -3.66 8.82
C ASN A 193 14.16 -2.97 9.84
N LEU A 194 14.55 -2.99 11.12
CA LEU A 194 13.78 -2.32 12.17
C LEU A 194 13.80 -0.79 12.07
N GLU A 195 14.79 -0.20 11.39
CA GLU A 195 14.80 1.24 11.08
C GLU A 195 13.64 1.65 10.15
N GLY A 196 13.01 0.68 9.47
CA GLY A 196 11.81 0.90 8.64
C GLY A 196 10.67 1.62 9.35
N PHE A 197 10.56 1.50 10.68
CA PHE A 197 9.59 2.26 11.49
C PHE A 197 9.96 3.74 11.67
N ALA A 198 11.21 4.09 11.51
CA ALA A 198 11.73 5.44 11.79
C ALA A 198 12.31 6.14 10.57
N GLN A 199 12.82 5.39 9.58
CA GLN A 199 13.51 5.93 8.42
C GLN A 199 12.65 6.88 7.58
N THR A 200 13.32 7.77 6.86
CA THR A 200 12.67 8.66 5.90
C THR A 200 12.55 7.97 4.55
N LEU A 201 11.70 8.53 3.65
CA LEU A 201 11.61 8.06 2.26
C LEU A 201 12.95 8.15 1.54
N ASP A 202 13.73 9.22 1.80
CA ASP A 202 15.03 9.39 1.16
C ASP A 202 16.04 8.32 1.58
N GLN A 203 16.02 7.90 2.86
CA GLN A 203 16.83 6.78 3.35
C GLN A 203 16.41 5.46 2.73
N PHE A 204 15.11 5.17 2.70
CA PHE A 204 14.55 4.01 2.03
C PHE A 204 14.93 3.96 0.54
N ASN A 205 14.77 5.07 -0.19
CA ASN A 205 15.16 5.16 -1.58
C ASN A 205 16.68 5.01 -1.78
N ALA A 206 17.49 5.53 -0.86
CA ALA A 206 18.93 5.39 -0.91
C ALA A 206 19.36 3.91 -0.77
N ASN A 207 18.75 3.16 0.16
CA ASN A 207 18.99 1.72 0.31
C ASN A 207 18.66 0.96 -0.98
N LEU A 208 17.49 1.24 -1.57
CA LEU A 208 17.06 0.62 -2.82
C LEU A 208 17.99 0.94 -4.00
N ASN A 209 18.37 2.21 -4.18
CA ASN A 209 19.26 2.61 -5.27
C ASN A 209 20.71 2.17 -5.08
N ALA A 210 21.10 1.77 -3.89
CA ALA A 210 22.43 1.18 -3.60
C ALA A 210 22.47 -0.35 -3.78
N ASP A 211 21.39 -0.98 -4.30
CA ASP A 211 21.23 -2.45 -4.41
C ASP A 211 21.42 -3.18 -3.07
N LYS A 212 20.94 -2.57 -1.97
CA LYS A 212 21.06 -3.16 -0.62
C LYS A 212 19.82 -3.92 -0.16
N VAL A 213 18.73 -3.90 -0.92
CA VAL A 213 17.43 -4.40 -0.49
C VAL A 213 17.01 -5.62 -1.30
N GLY A 214 16.72 -6.72 -0.59
CA GLY A 214 16.26 -7.96 -1.22
C GLY A 214 14.75 -7.99 -1.44
N VAL A 215 13.97 -7.58 -0.45
CA VAL A 215 12.49 -7.56 -0.47
C VAL A 215 11.99 -6.22 0.03
N PHE A 216 10.98 -5.67 -0.61
CA PHE A 216 10.32 -4.46 -0.14
C PHE A 216 8.86 -4.36 -0.60
N TRP A 217 8.17 -3.38 -0.06
CA TRP A 217 6.77 -3.13 -0.36
C TRP A 217 6.59 -1.75 -0.99
N ALA A 218 5.94 -1.68 -2.17
CA ALA A 218 5.68 -0.43 -2.88
C ALA A 218 4.54 -0.54 -3.90
N TRP A 219 4.17 0.59 -4.51
CA TRP A 219 3.30 0.63 -5.68
C TRP A 219 3.99 0.11 -6.95
N GLY A 220 5.30 0.27 -7.04
CA GLY A 220 6.14 -0.22 -8.11
C GLY A 220 7.60 0.13 -7.86
N PRO A 221 8.55 -0.74 -8.26
CA PRO A 221 9.97 -0.49 -8.05
C PRO A 221 10.45 0.82 -8.69
N CYS A 222 9.95 1.16 -9.88
CA CYS A 222 10.29 2.40 -10.60
C CYS A 222 9.89 3.69 -9.90
N ASN A 223 9.07 3.63 -8.83
CA ASN A 223 8.74 4.80 -8.01
C ASN A 223 9.87 5.16 -7.04
N HIS A 224 10.80 4.24 -6.80
CA HIS A 224 11.83 4.33 -5.78
C HIS A 224 13.23 4.16 -6.34
N ILE A 225 13.39 3.30 -7.37
CA ILE A 225 14.66 2.95 -8.00
C ILE A 225 14.75 3.67 -9.33
N THR A 226 15.80 4.48 -9.49
CA THR A 226 16.01 5.29 -10.70
C THR A 226 16.74 4.53 -11.79
N ASP A 227 17.60 3.58 -11.42
CA ASP A 227 18.30 2.72 -12.36
C ASP A 227 17.35 1.67 -12.91
N LYS A 228 17.19 1.65 -14.25
CA LYS A 228 16.29 0.73 -14.94
C LYS A 228 16.74 -0.73 -14.83
N GLU A 229 18.02 -0.98 -14.93
CA GLU A 229 18.57 -2.34 -14.86
C GLU A 229 18.39 -2.93 -13.46
N LEU A 230 18.48 -2.08 -12.42
CA LEU A 230 18.24 -2.48 -11.05
C LEU A 230 16.76 -2.73 -10.78
N PHE A 231 15.85 -1.81 -11.13
CA PHE A 231 14.45 -2.05 -10.82
C PHE A 231 13.83 -3.22 -11.60
N LEU A 232 14.36 -3.59 -12.75
CA LEU A 232 13.93 -4.76 -13.51
C LEU A 232 14.35 -6.10 -12.88
N GLN A 233 15.21 -6.09 -11.87
CA GLN A 233 15.55 -7.28 -11.09
C GLN A 233 14.45 -7.65 -10.08
N PHE A 234 13.51 -6.75 -9.82
CA PHE A 234 12.45 -6.96 -8.85
C PHE A 234 11.17 -7.48 -9.51
N GLU A 235 10.73 -8.64 -9.08
CA GLU A 235 9.45 -9.22 -9.46
C GLU A 235 8.42 -9.08 -8.34
N ALA A 236 7.18 -8.82 -8.74
CA ALA A 236 6.05 -8.81 -7.83
C ALA A 236 5.73 -10.24 -7.39
N PHE A 237 5.57 -10.46 -6.10
CA PHE A 237 5.12 -11.75 -5.62
C PHE A 237 4.06 -11.62 -4.53
N VAL A 238 3.17 -12.60 -4.49
CA VAL A 238 2.15 -12.70 -3.45
C VAL A 238 2.80 -13.35 -2.23
N PRO A 239 2.73 -12.73 -1.03
CA PRO A 239 3.20 -13.40 0.18
C PRO A 239 2.57 -14.79 0.29
N PRO A 240 3.35 -15.84 0.51
CA PRO A 240 2.81 -17.18 0.70
C PRO A 240 1.83 -17.22 1.86
N ALA A 241 0.83 -18.11 1.79
CA ALA A 241 -0.07 -18.31 2.91
C ALA A 241 0.67 -18.86 4.14
N ALA A 242 0.35 -18.34 5.32
CA ALA A 242 0.78 -18.95 6.57
C ALA A 242 0.08 -20.30 6.77
N GLU A 243 0.70 -21.20 7.55
CA GLU A 243 0.16 -22.53 7.77
C GLU A 243 -1.26 -22.45 8.37
N GLY A 244 -2.20 -23.15 7.73
CA GLY A 244 -3.62 -23.15 8.12
C GLY A 244 -4.45 -21.98 7.62
N TYR A 245 -3.86 -21.08 6.81
CA TYR A 245 -4.55 -19.94 6.22
C TYR A 245 -4.53 -19.96 4.69
N GLU A 246 -5.38 -19.13 4.10
CA GLU A 246 -5.35 -18.80 2.67
C GLU A 246 -5.00 -17.33 2.52
N THR A 247 -4.06 -17.00 1.62
CA THR A 247 -3.73 -15.60 1.34
C THR A 247 -4.94 -14.91 0.70
N VAL A 248 -5.34 -13.77 1.26
CA VAL A 248 -6.41 -12.92 0.74
C VAL A 248 -5.83 -11.62 0.19
N MET A 249 -6.32 -11.19 -0.99
CA MET A 249 -5.89 -9.96 -1.65
C MET A 249 -7.07 -9.08 -2.05
#